data_92084788c47f30eea4096a4612a0a6bb
#
_entry.id   92084788c47f30eea4096a4612a0a6bb
#
_cell.length_a   1.000
_cell.length_b   1.000
_cell.length_c   1.000
_cell.angle_alpha   90.00
_cell.angle_beta   90.00
_cell.angle_gamma   90.00
#
_symmetry.space_group_name_H-M   'P 1'
#
loop_
_entity.id
_entity.type
_entity.pdbx_description
1 polymer ?
#
loop_
_entity_poly.entity_id
_entity_poly.type
_entity_poly.pdbx_seq_one_letter_code
_entity_poly.pdbx_strand_id
1 'polypeptide(L)' 'KDMDNAMLTITKGGNLLFSKRFSHLRPPEMERLPVLLTPEQLFGNEPLRFHLEELDHE' A
#
# COMPACT_ATOMS: atom_id res chain seq x y z
N LYS A 1 13.41 5.32 7.87
CA LYS A 1 12.75 5.24 9.15
C LYS A 1 11.90 3.98 9.25
N ASP A 2 12.08 3.24 10.32
CA ASP A 2 11.25 2.06 10.57
C ASP A 2 9.84 2.48 10.91
N MET A 3 8.89 1.66 10.50
CA MET A 3 7.49 1.88 10.84
C MET A 3 6.96 0.68 11.60
N ASP A 4 6.25 0.94 12.68
CA ASP A 4 5.53 -0.09 13.41
C ASP A 4 4.06 0.12 13.11
N ASN A 5 3.38 -0.95 12.67
CA ASN A 5 1.96 -0.86 12.33
C ASN A 5 1.73 0.09 11.16
N ALA A 6 2.14 -0.33 10.00
CA ALA A 6 1.92 0.45 8.80
C ALA A 6 0.77 -0.15 7.99
N MET A 7 0.09 0.68 7.23
CA MET A 7 -0.98 0.25 6.36
C MET A 7 -0.68 0.72 4.95
N LEU A 8 -0.60 -0.22 4.03
CA LEU A 8 -0.46 0.11 2.62
C LEU A 8 -1.83 0.03 1.96
N THR A 9 -2.19 1.10 1.29
CA THR A 9 -3.48 1.18 0.61
C THR A 9 -3.26 1.55 -0.84
N ILE A 10 -3.91 0.86 -1.74
CA ILE A 10 -3.82 1.16 -3.16
C ILE A 10 -5.22 1.41 -3.67
N THR A 11 -5.40 2.57 -4.30
CA THR A 11 -6.68 2.92 -4.88
C THR A 11 -6.51 3.19 -6.37
N LYS A 12 -7.61 3.05 -7.08
CA LYS A 12 -7.66 3.34 -8.51
C LYS A 12 -8.91 4.14 -8.77
N GLY A 13 -8.75 5.38 -9.24
CA GLY A 13 -9.88 6.24 -9.48
C GLY A 13 -10.73 6.44 -8.24
N GLY A 14 -10.11 6.40 -7.07
CA GLY A 14 -10.85 6.58 -5.83
C GLY A 14 -11.40 5.30 -5.24
N ASN A 15 -11.28 4.18 -5.94
CA ASN A 15 -11.79 2.90 -5.44
C ASN A 15 -10.66 2.11 -4.82
N LEU A 16 -10.94 1.51 -3.68
CA LEU A 16 -9.94 0.70 -2.98
C LEU A 16 -9.72 -0.61 -3.72
N LEU A 17 -8.47 -0.90 -4.06
CA LEU A 17 -8.11 -2.15 -4.70
C LEU A 17 -7.42 -3.11 -3.75
N PHE A 18 -6.63 -2.57 -2.84
CA PHE A 18 -5.74 -3.41 -2.07
C PHE A 18 -5.41 -2.70 -0.77
N SER A 19 -5.35 -3.47 0.30
CA SER A 19 -5.01 -2.92 1.60
C SER A 19 -4.31 -4.01 2.39
N LYS A 20 -3.20 -3.68 3.01
CA LYS A 20 -2.48 -4.65 3.81
C LYS A 20 -1.79 -3.96 4.98
N ARG A 21 -1.89 -4.58 6.14
CA ARG A 21 -1.24 -4.09 7.34
C ARG A 21 0.09 -4.78 7.54
N PHE A 22 1.09 -4.02 7.93
CA PHE A 22 2.40 -4.54 8.28
C PHE A 22 2.66 -4.20 9.73
N SER A 23 3.00 -5.19 10.53
CA SER A 23 3.27 -4.94 11.94
C SER A 23 4.61 -4.24 12.13
N HIS A 24 5.52 -4.43 11.20
CA HIS A 24 6.84 -3.83 11.28
C HIS A 24 7.40 -3.69 9.88
N LEU A 25 7.83 -2.50 9.52
CA LEU A 25 8.32 -2.25 8.17
C LEU A 25 9.57 -1.41 8.23
N ARG A 26 10.65 -1.91 7.66
CA ARG A 26 11.92 -1.23 7.62
C ARG A 26 12.13 -0.58 6.27
N PRO A 27 12.94 0.51 6.21
CA PRO A 27 13.13 1.21 4.94
C PRO A 27 13.53 0.32 3.77
N PRO A 28 14.47 -0.60 3.88
CA PRO A 28 14.81 -1.45 2.75
C PRO A 28 13.63 -2.28 2.25
N GLU A 29 12.75 -2.68 3.16
CA GLU A 29 11.61 -3.49 2.80
C GLU A 29 10.53 -2.67 2.12
N MET A 30 10.51 -1.38 2.37
CA MET A 30 9.51 -0.51 1.78
C MET A 30 9.64 -0.42 0.27
N GLU A 31 10.83 -0.68 -0.25
CA GLU A 31 11.05 -0.64 -1.68
C GLU A 31 10.61 -1.91 -2.37
N ARG A 32 10.25 -2.94 -1.61
CA ARG A 32 9.91 -4.24 -2.16
C ARG A 32 8.62 -4.77 -1.58
N LEU A 33 7.69 -3.88 -1.35
CA LEU A 33 6.41 -4.30 -0.78
C LEU A 33 5.69 -5.22 -1.76
N PRO A 34 5.22 -6.37 -1.28
CA PRO A 34 4.48 -7.28 -2.15
C PRO A 34 3.11 -6.71 -2.44
N VAL A 35 2.81 -6.56 -3.71
CA VAL A 35 1.54 -6.04 -4.14
C VAL A 35 0.95 -7.00 -5.15
N LEU A 36 -0.25 -7.48 -4.88
CA LEU A 36 -0.91 -8.42 -5.77
C LEU A 36 -2.10 -7.74 -6.40
N LEU A 37 -1.95 -7.38 -7.66
CA LEU A 37 -3.03 -6.77 -8.43
C LEU A 37 -3.25 -7.60 -9.67
N THR A 38 -4.51 -7.81 -10.03
CA THR A 38 -4.85 -8.53 -11.23
C THR A 38 -4.66 -7.63 -12.44
N PRO A 39 -4.49 -8.19 -13.65
CA PRO A 39 -4.41 -7.36 -14.83
C PRO A 39 -5.64 -6.49 -15.03
N GLU A 40 -6.81 -6.99 -14.61
CA GLU A 40 -8.03 -6.19 -14.74
C GLU A 40 -7.98 -4.95 -13.86
N GLN A 41 -7.37 -5.09 -12.70
CA GLN A 41 -7.26 -3.95 -11.79
C GLN A 41 -6.31 -2.89 -12.33
N LEU A 42 -5.37 -3.30 -13.17
CA LEU A 42 -4.41 -2.38 -13.74
C LEU A 42 -4.87 -1.78 -15.05
N PHE A 43 -5.96 -2.32 -15.59
CA PHE A 43 -6.45 -1.88 -16.89
C PHE A 43 -7.22 -0.57 -16.74
N GLY A 44 -7.09 0.31 -17.72
CA GLY A 44 -7.84 1.55 -17.74
C GLY A 44 -6.94 2.76 -17.51
N ASN A 45 -7.54 3.94 -17.48
CA ASN A 45 -6.81 5.18 -17.36
C ASN A 45 -6.92 5.85 -16.02
N GLU A 46 -7.63 5.25 -15.09
CA GLU A 46 -7.77 5.84 -13.78
C GLU A 46 -6.43 5.84 -13.06
N PRO A 47 -6.12 6.89 -12.31
CA PRO A 47 -4.84 6.96 -11.62
C PRO A 47 -4.79 5.95 -10.47
N LEU A 48 -3.63 5.31 -10.35
CA LEU A 48 -3.34 4.44 -9.23
C LEU A 48 -2.62 5.26 -8.17
N ARG A 49 -3.07 5.14 -6.94
CA ARG A 49 -2.45 5.84 -5.83
C ARG A 49 -2.01 4.84 -4.79
N PHE A 50 -0.78 4.99 -4.34
CA PHE A 50 -0.21 4.16 -3.30
C PHE A 50 -0.04 5.03 -2.06
N HIS A 51 -0.60 4.58 -0.97
CA HIS A 51 -0.55 5.33 0.28
C HIS A 51 -0.01 4.42 1.37
N LEU A 52 1.05 4.87 2.03
CA LEU A 52 1.61 4.13 3.15
C LEU A 52 1.52 5.00 4.37
N GLU A 53 0.86 4.50 5.38
CA GLU A 53 0.58 5.27 6.57
C GLU A 53 1.00 4.50 7.81
N GLU A 54 1.63 5.18 8.74
CA GLU A 54 1.98 4.59 10.01
C GLU A 54 0.81 4.74 10.96
N LEU A 55 0.36 3.61 11.49
CA LEU A 55 -0.83 3.61 12.35
C LEU A 55 -0.51 3.69 13.82
N ASP A 56 0.73 3.77 14.18
CA ASP A 56 1.13 3.75 15.55
C ASP A 56 0.68 4.96 16.28
N HIS A 57 0.14 4.81 17.43
CA HIS A 57 -0.32 5.89 18.18
C HIS A 57 0.04 5.72 19.57
N GLU A 58 0.76 5.55 19.93
CA GLU A 58 1.01 5.59 21.17
C GLU A 58 0.41 5.29 21.92
#